data_740708e578e706fea7aa52d7b328e35e
#
_entry.id   740708e578e706fea7aa52d7b328e35e
#
_cell.length_a   1.000
_cell.length_b   1.000
_cell.length_c   1.000
_cell.angle_alpha   90.00
_cell.angle_beta   90.00
_cell.angle_gamma   90.00
#
_symmetry.space_group_name_H-M   'P 1'
#
loop_
_entity.id
_entity.type
_entity.pdbx_description
1 polymer ?
#
loop_
_entity_poly.entity_id
_entity_poly.type
_entity_poly.pdbx_seq_one_letter_code
_entity_poly.pdbx_strand_id
1 'polypeptide(L)'
;MKKINQIFIITIALFMITGCDKNPKINNDDKKIPELINARQSMTYSDRLVAFAWDFIDTPYQLDPLGEGTGFDPDPLYRFDKFDCVTYIEIVIALAGADNFADFITQKKEVSYLNNQIDYIHRRHFFELDHTDALNDITNNMGIRTKNITGIIDKQKWLLTKATSIHSDFIPHKLTLEYIDKHDVLKMNLLYLPQISVVGIVMDNPKLRETSGSDVMISHVGFLVKIDDNVDIIHASSGAGHIIRQDFFEYINDTVKPSKTRVGIKIWDIKTPKDKQ
;
A
#
# COMPACT_ATOMS: atom_id res chain seq x y z
N MET A 1 27.99 63.55 45.82
CA MET A 1 27.63 63.06 44.47
C MET A 1 27.85 61.54 44.47
N LYS A 2 26.76 60.74 44.62
CA LYS A 2 26.80 59.28 44.60
C LYS A 2 26.49 58.77 43.22
N LYS A 3 27.38 58.05 42.59
CA LYS A 3 27.17 57.35 41.32
C LYS A 3 26.39 56.06 41.60
N ILE A 4 25.19 55.98 40.99
CA ILE A 4 24.37 54.77 40.97
C ILE A 4 24.79 53.91 39.78
N ASN A 5 25.35 52.75 40.05
CA ASN A 5 25.61 51.70 39.05
C ASN A 5 24.32 50.97 38.74
N GLN A 6 23.82 51.13 37.53
CA GLN A 6 22.74 50.27 37.02
C GLN A 6 23.31 48.93 36.54
N ILE A 7 22.94 47.86 37.27
CA ILE A 7 23.21 46.48 36.85
C ILE A 7 22.10 46.11 35.88
N PHE A 8 22.47 45.89 34.62
CA PHE A 8 21.56 45.29 33.60
C PHE A 8 21.54 43.78 33.85
N ILE A 9 20.41 43.28 34.35
CA ILE A 9 20.15 41.82 34.42
C ILE A 9 19.58 41.43 33.04
N ILE A 10 20.41 40.72 32.25
CA ILE A 10 19.97 40.08 31.02
C ILE A 10 19.28 38.78 31.40
N THR A 11 17.96 38.77 31.37
CA THR A 11 17.15 37.55 31.51
C THR A 11 17.21 36.76 30.21
N ILE A 12 18.03 35.73 30.17
CA ILE A 12 18.04 34.76 29.06
C ILE A 12 16.79 33.89 29.21
N ALA A 13 15.77 34.16 28.43
CA ALA A 13 14.63 33.27 28.32
C ALA A 13 15.06 31.99 27.55
N LEU A 14 15.28 30.93 28.32
CA LEU A 14 15.51 29.58 27.78
C LEU A 14 14.18 29.07 27.22
N PHE A 15 13.99 29.22 25.92
CA PHE A 15 12.89 28.55 25.20
C PHE A 15 13.18 27.04 25.22
N MET A 16 12.61 26.33 26.19
CA MET A 16 12.48 24.88 26.12
C MET A 16 11.52 24.54 24.97
N ILE A 17 12.08 24.18 23.82
CA ILE A 17 11.33 23.51 22.76
C ILE A 17 11.06 22.11 23.32
N THR A 18 9.91 21.93 23.95
CA THR A 18 9.36 20.61 24.23
C THR A 18 8.88 20.05 22.89
N GLY A 19 9.80 19.44 22.14
CA GLY A 19 9.46 18.55 21.07
C GLY A 19 8.60 17.43 21.65
N CYS A 20 7.31 17.46 21.37
CA CYS A 20 6.41 16.38 21.71
C CYS A 20 6.76 15.21 20.78
N ASP A 21 7.76 14.39 21.16
CA ASP A 21 7.96 13.07 20.61
C ASP A 21 6.73 12.24 20.99
N LYS A 22 5.72 12.31 20.13
CA LYS A 22 4.58 11.39 20.20
C LYS A 22 5.07 10.05 19.65
N ASN A 23 5.74 9.26 20.48
CA ASN A 23 5.96 7.86 20.20
C ASN A 23 4.59 7.22 19.89
N PRO A 24 4.42 6.56 18.73
CA PRO A 24 3.20 5.84 18.41
C PRO A 24 2.91 4.88 19.56
N LYS A 25 1.64 4.78 19.96
CA LYS A 25 1.22 3.87 21.04
C LYS A 25 1.66 2.45 20.68
N ILE A 26 2.54 1.87 21.49
CA ILE A 26 3.02 0.49 21.35
C ILE A 26 1.80 -0.43 21.48
N ASN A 27 1.48 -1.15 20.40
CA ASN A 27 0.43 -2.16 20.39
C ASN A 27 1.01 -3.50 20.89
N ASN A 28 0.19 -4.40 21.46
CA ASN A 28 0.66 -5.71 21.94
C ASN A 28 1.30 -6.58 20.83
N ASP A 29 1.07 -6.22 19.57
CA ASP A 29 1.66 -6.87 18.41
C ASP A 29 3.16 -6.57 18.22
N ASP A 30 3.67 -5.47 18.79
CA ASP A 30 5.07 -5.04 18.64
C ASP A 30 6.06 -6.10 19.16
N LYS A 31 5.67 -6.88 20.17
CA LYS A 31 6.48 -7.96 20.73
C LYS A 31 6.62 -9.17 19.80
N LYS A 32 5.64 -9.36 18.90
CA LYS A 32 5.62 -10.49 17.95
C LYS A 32 6.42 -10.20 16.68
N ILE A 33 6.54 -8.93 16.29
CA ILE A 33 7.22 -8.55 15.04
C ILE A 33 8.67 -9.04 14.97
N PRO A 34 9.52 -8.81 16.01
CA PRO A 34 10.89 -9.33 16.00
C PRO A 34 10.96 -10.84 15.84
N GLU A 35 10.05 -11.59 16.48
CA GLU A 35 10.00 -13.05 16.38
C GLU A 35 9.60 -13.49 14.96
N LEU A 36 8.61 -12.86 14.36
CA LEU A 36 8.17 -13.12 12.99
C LEU A 36 9.27 -12.86 11.97
N ILE A 37 9.98 -11.74 12.10
CA ILE A 37 11.09 -11.38 11.22
C ILE A 37 12.27 -12.36 11.41
N ASN A 38 12.69 -12.59 12.66
CA ASN A 38 13.82 -13.45 12.97
C ASN A 38 13.62 -14.90 12.47
N ALA A 39 12.40 -15.43 12.56
CA ALA A 39 12.09 -16.77 12.08
C ALA A 39 12.28 -16.93 10.55
N ARG A 40 12.37 -15.84 9.79
CA ARG A 40 12.48 -15.84 8.33
C ARG A 40 13.74 -15.20 7.76
N GLN A 41 14.69 -14.79 8.61
CA GLN A 41 15.92 -14.10 8.17
C GLN A 41 16.78 -14.92 7.21
N SER A 42 16.77 -16.27 7.32
CA SER A 42 17.52 -17.15 6.41
C SER A 42 16.84 -17.38 5.05
N MET A 43 15.59 -16.92 4.88
CA MET A 43 14.84 -17.06 3.63
C MET A 43 15.27 -16.01 2.61
N THR A 44 15.08 -16.32 1.31
CA THR A 44 15.18 -15.30 0.26
C THR A 44 14.07 -14.25 0.44
N TYR A 45 14.22 -13.09 -0.17
CA TYR A 45 13.18 -12.03 -0.12
C TYR A 45 11.83 -12.53 -0.66
N SER A 46 11.85 -13.25 -1.79
CA SER A 46 10.65 -13.83 -2.39
C SER A 46 9.97 -14.86 -1.47
N ASP A 47 10.76 -15.73 -0.83
CA ASP A 47 10.20 -16.71 0.13
C ASP A 47 9.62 -16.03 1.38
N ARG A 48 10.24 -14.93 1.83
CA ARG A 48 9.71 -14.11 2.94
C ARG A 48 8.36 -13.50 2.58
N LEU A 49 8.24 -12.94 1.36
CA LEU A 49 6.97 -12.39 0.86
C LEU A 49 5.88 -13.46 0.85
N VAL A 50 6.16 -14.63 0.30
CA VAL A 50 5.22 -15.77 0.28
C VAL A 50 4.83 -16.17 1.69
N ALA A 51 5.80 -16.37 2.58
CA ALA A 51 5.54 -16.80 3.96
C ALA A 51 4.67 -15.79 4.72
N PHE A 52 4.98 -14.48 4.63
CA PHE A 52 4.18 -13.45 5.28
C PHE A 52 2.79 -13.29 4.65
N ALA A 53 2.66 -13.44 3.32
CA ALA A 53 1.35 -13.44 2.68
C ALA A 53 0.44 -14.56 3.22
N TRP A 54 1.00 -15.74 3.48
CA TRP A 54 0.25 -16.89 4.02
C TRP A 54 -0.10 -16.74 5.50
N ASP A 55 0.77 -16.11 6.31
CA ASP A 55 0.55 -15.95 7.75
C ASP A 55 -0.73 -15.17 8.07
N PHE A 56 -1.20 -14.32 7.17
CA PHE A 56 -2.38 -13.48 7.39
C PHE A 56 -3.68 -14.06 6.81
N ILE A 57 -3.66 -15.28 6.22
CA ILE A 57 -4.90 -15.94 5.79
C ILE A 57 -5.86 -16.04 6.99
N ASP A 58 -7.16 -15.89 6.74
CA ASP A 58 -8.25 -15.80 7.73
C ASP A 58 -8.26 -14.54 8.62
N THR A 59 -7.28 -13.61 8.47
CA THR A 59 -7.34 -12.32 9.17
C THR A 59 -8.52 -11.49 8.68
N PRO A 60 -9.34 -10.92 9.58
CA PRO A 60 -10.53 -10.16 9.24
C PRO A 60 -10.29 -9.00 8.26
N TYR A 61 -11.27 -8.76 7.37
CA TYR A 61 -11.32 -7.58 6.53
C TYR A 61 -11.91 -6.38 7.27
N GLN A 62 -11.27 -5.24 7.14
CA GLN A 62 -11.83 -3.92 7.46
C GLN A 62 -11.36 -2.92 6.43
N LEU A 63 -12.29 -2.11 5.91
CA LEU A 63 -11.94 -1.00 5.01
C LEU A 63 -11.19 0.08 5.81
N ASP A 64 -10.08 0.56 5.25
CA ASP A 64 -9.26 1.67 5.78
C ASP A 64 -8.88 1.47 7.28
N PRO A 65 -8.19 0.37 7.65
CA PRO A 65 -7.94 0.02 9.04
C PRO A 65 -6.68 0.66 9.63
N LEU A 66 -5.87 1.34 8.80
CA LEU A 66 -4.61 1.98 9.19
C LEU A 66 -4.67 3.49 9.01
N GLY A 67 -3.95 4.19 9.86
CA GLY A 67 -3.86 5.64 9.89
C GLY A 67 -2.48 6.14 10.29
N GLU A 68 -2.41 7.38 10.74
CA GLU A 68 -1.18 8.04 11.16
C GLU A 68 -0.97 7.97 12.69
N GLY A 69 -1.89 7.36 13.43
CA GLY A 69 -1.88 7.34 14.90
C GLY A 69 -2.23 8.68 15.53
N THR A 70 -2.37 9.73 14.74
CA THR A 70 -2.69 11.10 15.17
C THR A 70 -3.28 11.89 14.00
N GLY A 71 -3.81 13.09 14.26
CA GLY A 71 -4.25 14.00 13.21
C GLY A 71 -5.62 13.64 12.64
N PHE A 72 -5.73 13.64 11.31
CA PHE A 72 -7.00 13.41 10.61
C PHE A 72 -7.49 11.97 10.76
N ASP A 73 -6.57 11.01 10.65
CA ASP A 73 -6.86 9.60 10.82
C ASP A 73 -6.04 9.04 12.00
N PRO A 74 -6.68 8.88 13.18
CA PRO A 74 -5.99 8.43 14.39
C PRO A 74 -5.80 6.90 14.48
N ASP A 75 -6.21 6.13 13.46
CA ASP A 75 -5.95 4.70 13.38
C ASP A 75 -4.43 4.41 13.42
N PRO A 76 -4.00 3.24 13.91
CA PRO A 76 -2.58 2.95 14.08
C PRO A 76 -1.83 2.87 12.75
N LEU A 77 -0.53 3.20 12.75
CA LEU A 77 0.35 3.11 11.58
C LEU A 77 0.46 1.69 11.02
N TYR A 78 0.35 0.69 11.86
CA TYR A 78 0.33 -0.74 11.52
C TYR A 78 -0.50 -1.52 12.54
N ARG A 79 -1.03 -2.64 12.06
CA ARG A 79 -1.77 -3.64 12.84
C ARG A 79 -1.78 -4.97 12.10
N PHE A 80 -2.08 -6.08 12.80
CA PHE A 80 -2.07 -7.43 12.25
C PHE A 80 -3.38 -8.18 12.47
N ASP A 81 -4.38 -7.54 13.05
CA ASP A 81 -5.66 -8.14 13.40
C ASP A 81 -6.76 -7.93 12.35
N LYS A 82 -6.53 -7.05 11.37
CA LYS A 82 -7.45 -6.77 10.26
C LYS A 82 -6.79 -5.96 9.15
N PHE A 83 -7.25 -6.14 7.91
CA PHE A 83 -6.72 -5.51 6.72
C PHE A 83 -7.79 -5.16 5.70
N ASP A 84 -7.51 -4.17 4.87
CA ASP A 84 -8.06 -4.07 3.52
C ASP A 84 -7.04 -4.56 2.49
N CYS A 85 -7.37 -4.48 1.19
CA CYS A 85 -6.52 -5.03 0.15
C CYS A 85 -5.17 -4.31 0.01
N VAL A 86 -5.12 -2.99 0.21
CA VAL A 86 -3.89 -2.20 0.10
C VAL A 86 -3.02 -2.37 1.34
N THR A 87 -3.60 -2.22 2.52
CA THR A 87 -2.87 -2.32 3.79
C THR A 87 -2.28 -3.71 4.01
N TYR A 88 -2.92 -4.77 3.51
CA TYR A 88 -2.38 -6.12 3.50
C TYR A 88 -1.10 -6.21 2.65
N ILE A 89 -1.13 -5.70 1.40
CA ILE A 89 0.05 -5.66 0.51
C ILE A 89 1.20 -4.90 1.17
N GLU A 90 0.92 -3.73 1.71
CA GLU A 90 1.92 -2.86 2.34
C GLU A 90 2.60 -3.51 3.54
N ILE A 91 1.83 -4.14 4.42
CA ILE A 91 2.36 -4.82 5.62
C ILE A 91 3.24 -6.02 5.23
N VAL A 92 2.82 -6.83 4.27
CA VAL A 92 3.61 -7.99 3.81
C VAL A 92 4.93 -7.53 3.20
N ILE A 93 4.92 -6.52 2.33
CA ILE A 93 6.14 -5.96 1.71
C ILE A 93 7.07 -5.39 2.80
N ALA A 94 6.53 -4.64 3.76
CA ALA A 94 7.31 -4.06 4.84
C ALA A 94 7.96 -5.11 5.75
N LEU A 95 7.24 -6.17 6.12
CA LEU A 95 7.77 -7.29 6.91
C LEU A 95 8.84 -8.06 6.15
N ALA A 96 8.60 -8.36 4.86
CA ALA A 96 9.55 -9.09 4.05
C ALA A 96 10.86 -8.31 3.82
N GLY A 97 10.79 -6.98 3.73
CA GLY A 97 11.96 -6.11 3.55
C GLY A 97 12.74 -5.81 4.83
N ALA A 98 12.22 -6.16 6.01
CA ALA A 98 12.81 -5.82 7.29
C ALA A 98 13.73 -6.92 7.84
N ASP A 99 14.83 -6.52 8.49
CA ASP A 99 15.72 -7.40 9.24
C ASP A 99 15.49 -7.30 10.76
N ASN A 100 14.77 -6.26 11.20
CA ASN A 100 14.39 -6.03 12.60
C ASN A 100 13.17 -5.10 12.67
N PHE A 101 12.71 -4.81 13.89
CA PHE A 101 11.54 -3.94 14.08
C PHE A 101 11.73 -2.50 13.57
N ALA A 102 12.91 -1.91 13.75
CA ALA A 102 13.18 -0.54 13.28
C ALA A 102 13.16 -0.48 11.74
N ASP A 103 13.69 -1.50 11.07
CA ASP A 103 13.63 -1.63 9.62
C ASP A 103 12.18 -1.83 9.14
N PHE A 104 11.38 -2.63 9.86
CA PHE A 104 9.96 -2.77 9.55
C PHE A 104 9.23 -1.41 9.55
N ILE A 105 9.45 -0.59 10.57
CA ILE A 105 8.87 0.76 10.64
C ILE A 105 9.34 1.63 9.46
N THR A 106 10.62 1.54 9.11
CA THR A 106 11.18 2.26 7.96
C THR A 106 10.54 1.80 6.65
N GLN A 107 10.49 0.49 6.39
CA GLN A 107 9.86 -0.07 5.20
C GLN A 107 8.36 0.27 5.13
N LYS A 108 7.63 0.21 6.26
CA LYS A 108 6.22 0.58 6.32
C LYS A 108 5.98 2.03 5.91
N LYS A 109 6.84 2.96 6.37
CA LYS A 109 6.78 4.37 5.95
C LYS A 109 7.02 4.53 4.45
N GLU A 110 8.05 3.87 3.93
CA GLU A 110 8.41 3.94 2.50
C GLU A 110 7.29 3.41 1.59
N VAL A 111 6.65 2.30 1.98
CA VAL A 111 5.61 1.66 1.19
C VAL A 111 4.29 2.43 1.24
N SER A 112 3.98 3.08 2.38
CA SER A 112 2.66 3.68 2.62
C SER A 112 2.59 5.19 2.47
N TYR A 113 3.73 5.89 2.49
CA TYR A 113 3.75 7.36 2.49
C TYR A 113 4.72 7.93 1.47
N LEU A 114 4.29 8.96 0.77
CA LEU A 114 5.14 9.76 -0.12
C LEU A 114 6.20 10.50 0.71
N ASN A 115 7.45 10.47 0.26
CA ASN A 115 8.58 11.13 0.94
C ASN A 115 8.76 10.74 2.41
N ASN A 116 8.23 9.57 2.83
CA ASN A 116 8.25 9.07 4.21
C ASN A 116 7.54 10.00 5.23
N GLN A 117 6.67 10.89 4.77
CA GLN A 117 5.92 11.83 5.61
C GLN A 117 4.63 11.16 6.11
N ILE A 118 4.58 10.90 7.42
CA ILE A 118 3.42 10.25 8.06
C ILE A 118 2.34 11.28 8.33
N ASP A 119 1.50 11.51 7.33
CA ASP A 119 0.26 12.27 7.43
C ASP A 119 -0.73 11.84 6.35
N TYR A 120 -2.00 12.16 6.52
CA TYR A 120 -3.07 11.74 5.62
C TYR A 120 -2.89 12.25 4.18
N ILE A 121 -2.29 13.42 3.98
CA ILE A 121 -2.07 14.01 2.66
C ILE A 121 -1.03 13.20 1.89
N HIS A 122 0.04 12.75 2.57
CA HIS A 122 1.13 12.00 1.96
C HIS A 122 0.90 10.49 1.95
N ARG A 123 -0.19 9.97 2.55
CA ARG A 123 -0.55 8.55 2.42
C ARG A 123 -0.73 8.19 0.94
N ARG A 124 -0.29 7.01 0.53
CA ARG A 124 -0.41 6.50 -0.84
C ARG A 124 -1.83 5.97 -1.09
N HIS A 125 -2.75 6.87 -1.46
CA HIS A 125 -4.17 6.56 -1.63
C HIS A 125 -4.51 5.91 -2.98
N PHE A 126 -3.69 6.14 -4.01
CA PHE A 126 -3.93 5.65 -5.36
C PHE A 126 -2.87 4.62 -5.73
N PHE A 127 -3.25 3.34 -5.74
CA PHE A 127 -2.30 2.25 -5.93
C PHE A 127 -1.54 2.37 -7.26
N GLU A 128 -2.24 2.72 -8.31
CA GLU A 128 -1.72 2.88 -9.67
C GLU A 128 -0.72 4.02 -9.87
N LEU A 129 -0.78 5.03 -9.01
CA LEU A 129 0.07 6.22 -9.09
C LEU A 129 1.15 6.20 -8.00
N ASP A 130 0.75 5.87 -6.79
CA ASP A 130 1.53 6.14 -5.59
C ASP A 130 2.52 5.01 -5.23
N HIS A 131 2.31 3.75 -5.71
CA HIS A 131 3.12 2.59 -5.31
C HIS A 131 4.23 2.20 -6.30
N THR A 132 4.50 3.02 -7.30
CA THR A 132 5.51 2.75 -8.35
C THR A 132 6.93 2.62 -7.82
N ASP A 133 7.25 3.18 -6.66
CA ASP A 133 8.59 3.09 -6.06
C ASP A 133 8.92 1.67 -5.58
N ALA A 134 7.92 0.93 -5.10
CA ALA A 134 8.07 -0.43 -4.59
C ALA A 134 7.84 -1.53 -5.64
N LEU A 135 7.31 -1.17 -6.80
CA LEU A 135 6.80 -2.11 -7.80
C LEU A 135 7.37 -1.83 -9.19
N ASN A 136 7.61 -2.91 -9.97
CA ASN A 136 7.94 -2.86 -11.39
C ASN A 136 6.78 -3.39 -12.20
N ASP A 137 6.29 -2.62 -13.16
CA ASP A 137 5.26 -3.08 -14.09
C ASP A 137 5.82 -4.19 -15.01
N ILE A 138 5.20 -5.35 -14.96
CA ILE A 138 5.55 -6.50 -15.80
C ILE A 138 4.36 -6.97 -16.66
N THR A 139 3.32 -6.17 -16.75
CA THR A 139 2.06 -6.52 -17.45
C THR A 139 2.29 -6.96 -18.89
N ASN A 140 3.13 -6.25 -19.64
CA ASN A 140 3.45 -6.56 -21.04
C ASN A 140 4.39 -7.76 -21.22
N ASN A 141 5.04 -8.21 -20.14
CA ASN A 141 5.93 -9.37 -20.18
C ASN A 141 5.17 -10.70 -20.20
N MET A 142 3.85 -10.70 -20.00
CA MET A 142 3.04 -11.92 -19.88
C MET A 142 2.79 -12.64 -21.22
N GLY A 143 3.45 -12.22 -22.31
CA GLY A 143 3.40 -12.89 -23.62
C GLY A 143 2.08 -12.76 -24.36
N ILE A 144 1.22 -11.84 -23.96
CA ILE A 144 -0.07 -11.55 -24.59
C ILE A 144 -0.24 -10.06 -24.87
N ARG A 145 -1.16 -9.75 -25.79
CA ARG A 145 -1.45 -8.37 -26.14
C ARG A 145 -2.14 -7.65 -24.99
N THR A 146 -1.64 -6.48 -24.67
CA THR A 146 -2.20 -5.57 -23.69
C THR A 146 -3.13 -4.52 -24.32
N LYS A 147 -3.91 -3.86 -23.48
CA LYS A 147 -4.74 -2.69 -23.78
C LYS A 147 -4.34 -1.53 -22.89
N ASN A 148 -4.77 -0.34 -23.25
CA ASN A 148 -4.53 0.88 -22.48
C ASN A 148 -5.85 1.49 -22.02
N ILE A 149 -5.85 2.02 -20.78
CA ILE A 149 -6.91 2.87 -20.25
C ILE A 149 -6.29 4.16 -19.70
N THR A 150 -6.94 5.29 -19.95
CA THR A 150 -6.45 6.60 -19.49
C THR A 150 -7.45 7.23 -18.54
N GLY A 151 -6.94 7.70 -17.39
CA GLY A 151 -7.72 8.40 -16.37
C GLY A 151 -7.03 9.65 -15.89
N ILE A 152 -7.73 10.45 -15.09
CA ILE A 152 -7.21 11.63 -14.40
C ILE A 152 -7.28 11.37 -12.89
N ILE A 153 -6.12 11.22 -12.26
CA ILE A 153 -6.02 11.13 -10.81
C ILE A 153 -5.91 12.53 -10.24
N ASP A 154 -6.94 12.97 -9.55
CA ASP A 154 -7.01 14.28 -8.88
C ASP A 154 -7.06 14.08 -7.36
N LYS A 155 -5.88 13.86 -6.79
CA LYS A 155 -5.73 13.56 -5.35
C LYS A 155 -6.25 14.71 -4.48
N GLN A 156 -6.08 15.97 -4.92
CA GLN A 156 -6.60 17.13 -4.18
C GLN A 156 -8.12 17.12 -4.11
N LYS A 157 -8.82 16.90 -5.24
CA LYS A 157 -10.29 16.82 -5.22
C LYS A 157 -10.76 15.62 -4.40
N TRP A 158 -10.08 14.47 -4.52
CA TRP A 158 -10.41 13.29 -3.74
C TRP A 158 -10.28 13.56 -2.23
N LEU A 159 -9.18 14.21 -1.79
CA LEU A 159 -8.97 14.60 -0.39
C LEU A 159 -10.09 15.52 0.11
N LEU A 160 -10.52 16.49 -0.70
CA LEU A 160 -11.63 17.39 -0.36
C LEU A 160 -12.98 16.66 -0.18
N THR A 161 -13.18 15.49 -0.79
CA THR A 161 -14.36 14.65 -0.51
C THR A 161 -14.32 14.00 0.88
N LYS A 162 -13.13 13.89 1.49
CA LYS A 162 -12.95 13.35 2.85
C LYS A 162 -13.15 14.44 3.91
N ALA A 163 -12.55 15.60 3.71
CA ALA A 163 -12.79 16.77 4.54
C ALA A 163 -12.42 18.07 3.78
N THR A 164 -13.25 19.07 3.88
CA THR A 164 -13.04 20.37 3.22
C THR A 164 -11.85 21.17 3.76
N SER A 165 -11.32 20.78 4.92
CA SER A 165 -10.13 21.38 5.54
C SER A 165 -8.80 20.77 5.08
N ILE A 166 -8.84 19.68 4.30
CA ILE A 166 -7.62 19.04 3.80
C ILE A 166 -7.19 19.73 2.50
N HIS A 167 -6.05 20.39 2.53
CA HIS A 167 -5.45 21.05 1.37
C HIS A 167 -4.08 20.42 1.07
N SER A 168 -3.80 20.23 -0.21
CA SER A 168 -2.49 19.78 -0.71
C SER A 168 -2.14 20.52 -1.99
N ASP A 169 -0.87 20.48 -2.37
CA ASP A 169 -0.36 21.06 -3.62
C ASP A 169 -0.36 20.06 -4.78
N PHE A 170 -1.05 18.92 -4.63
CA PHE A 170 -1.14 17.92 -5.69
C PHE A 170 -1.90 18.45 -6.89
N ILE A 171 -1.27 18.36 -8.05
CA ILE A 171 -1.92 18.69 -9.33
C ILE A 171 -2.55 17.43 -9.91
N PRO A 172 -3.65 17.57 -10.69
CA PRO A 172 -4.24 16.44 -11.40
C PRO A 172 -3.22 15.78 -12.32
N HIS A 173 -3.13 14.43 -12.25
CA HIS A 173 -2.21 13.64 -13.04
C HIS A 173 -2.96 12.81 -14.08
N LYS A 174 -2.66 13.04 -15.37
CA LYS A 174 -3.19 12.18 -16.44
C LYS A 174 -2.35 10.92 -16.51
N LEU A 175 -2.94 9.78 -16.17
CA LEU A 175 -2.29 8.48 -16.14
C LEU A 175 -2.85 7.57 -17.23
N THR A 176 -1.97 6.85 -17.93
CA THR A 176 -2.34 5.77 -18.84
C THR A 176 -1.81 4.47 -18.27
N LEU A 177 -2.71 3.53 -17.96
CA LEU A 177 -2.38 2.19 -17.51
C LEU A 177 -2.45 1.21 -18.68
N GLU A 178 -1.38 0.44 -18.84
CA GLU A 178 -1.37 -0.78 -19.65
C GLU A 178 -1.93 -1.94 -18.82
N TYR A 179 -2.82 -2.75 -19.41
CA TYR A 179 -3.46 -3.85 -18.70
C TYR A 179 -3.77 -5.04 -19.64
N ILE A 180 -3.92 -6.22 -19.06
CA ILE A 180 -4.40 -7.43 -19.74
C ILE A 180 -5.92 -7.46 -19.66
N ASP A 181 -6.58 -7.55 -20.82
CA ASP A 181 -8.05 -7.66 -20.87
C ASP A 181 -8.54 -8.91 -20.12
N LYS A 182 -9.63 -8.78 -19.38
CA LYS A 182 -10.20 -9.86 -18.56
C LYS A 182 -10.51 -11.14 -19.34
N HIS A 183 -10.76 -11.05 -20.65
CA HIS A 183 -11.01 -12.22 -21.51
C HIS A 183 -9.73 -12.89 -22.02
N ASP A 184 -8.58 -12.23 -21.87
CA ASP A 184 -7.28 -12.73 -22.32
C ASP A 184 -6.40 -13.24 -21.18
N VAL A 185 -6.78 -13.01 -19.91
CA VAL A 185 -5.99 -13.41 -18.72
C VAL A 185 -5.60 -14.90 -18.74
N LEU A 186 -6.51 -15.79 -19.17
CA LEU A 186 -6.23 -17.22 -19.23
C LEU A 186 -5.17 -17.61 -20.28
N LYS A 187 -4.77 -16.68 -21.16
CA LYS A 187 -3.75 -16.90 -22.18
C LYS A 187 -2.35 -16.45 -21.76
N MET A 188 -2.21 -15.92 -20.52
CA MET A 188 -0.91 -15.48 -19.99
C MET A 188 0.10 -16.63 -19.99
N ASN A 189 1.35 -16.31 -20.34
CA ASN A 189 2.44 -17.25 -20.20
C ASN A 189 2.98 -17.20 -18.77
N LEU A 190 2.60 -18.19 -17.97
CA LEU A 190 2.98 -18.28 -16.55
C LEU A 190 4.48 -18.48 -16.31
N LEU A 191 5.27 -18.79 -17.35
CA LEU A 191 6.73 -18.87 -17.22
C LEU A 191 7.36 -17.50 -16.88
N TYR A 192 6.70 -16.41 -17.28
CA TYR A 192 7.17 -15.04 -17.01
C TYR A 192 6.66 -14.47 -15.68
N LEU A 193 5.75 -15.20 -15.00
CA LEU A 193 5.25 -14.77 -13.70
C LEU A 193 6.28 -15.12 -12.61
N PRO A 194 6.73 -14.15 -11.78
CA PRO A 194 7.55 -14.40 -10.60
C PRO A 194 6.85 -15.36 -9.62
N GLN A 195 7.62 -15.93 -8.68
CA GLN A 195 7.08 -16.77 -7.60
C GLN A 195 5.97 -16.05 -6.82
N ILE A 196 6.16 -14.76 -6.59
CA ILE A 196 5.14 -13.87 -6.01
C ILE A 196 5.16 -12.53 -6.73
N SER A 197 3.98 -11.98 -7.01
CA SER A 197 3.81 -10.68 -7.65
C SER A 197 2.55 -10.01 -7.12
N VAL A 198 2.37 -8.72 -7.37
CA VAL A 198 1.12 -8.01 -7.05
C VAL A 198 0.24 -7.97 -8.29
N VAL A 199 -1.04 -8.25 -8.14
CA VAL A 199 -2.05 -8.06 -9.16
C VAL A 199 -3.01 -6.94 -8.74
N GLY A 200 -3.30 -6.03 -9.67
CA GLY A 200 -4.35 -5.03 -9.54
C GLY A 200 -5.49 -5.30 -10.51
N ILE A 201 -6.71 -5.21 -10.02
CA ILE A 201 -7.92 -5.32 -10.84
C ILE A 201 -8.22 -3.96 -11.44
N VAL A 202 -8.02 -3.84 -12.74
CA VAL A 202 -8.22 -2.60 -13.49
C VAL A 202 -9.71 -2.33 -13.67
N MET A 203 -10.11 -1.11 -13.35
CA MET A 203 -11.49 -0.65 -13.39
C MET A 203 -11.64 0.55 -14.32
N ASP A 204 -12.71 0.54 -15.10
CA ASP A 204 -13.24 1.67 -15.85
C ASP A 204 -14.63 2.02 -15.29
N ASN A 205 -14.70 3.06 -14.46
CA ASN A 205 -15.95 3.47 -13.84
C ASN A 205 -16.07 5.02 -13.79
N PRO A 206 -16.48 5.63 -14.91
CA PRO A 206 -16.62 7.10 -14.98
C PRO A 206 -17.56 7.70 -13.92
N LYS A 207 -18.57 6.93 -13.48
CA LYS A 207 -19.50 7.38 -12.43
C LYS A 207 -18.83 7.56 -11.06
N LEU A 208 -17.78 6.78 -10.79
CA LEU A 208 -17.04 6.92 -9.55
C LEU A 208 -16.32 8.28 -9.47
N ARG A 209 -15.82 8.79 -10.60
CA ARG A 209 -15.21 10.12 -10.66
C ARG A 209 -16.15 11.23 -10.19
N GLU A 210 -17.45 11.14 -10.52
CA GLU A 210 -18.45 12.13 -10.12
C GLU A 210 -18.59 12.23 -8.60
N THR A 211 -18.44 11.11 -7.89
CA THR A 211 -18.61 11.04 -6.43
C THR A 211 -17.30 11.17 -5.67
N SER A 212 -16.20 10.66 -6.22
CA SER A 212 -14.88 10.65 -5.56
C SER A 212 -14.00 11.85 -5.92
N GLY A 213 -14.38 12.63 -6.93
CA GLY A 213 -13.59 13.75 -7.45
C GLY A 213 -12.38 13.36 -8.29
N SER A 214 -12.09 12.04 -8.43
CA SER A 214 -10.94 11.48 -9.13
C SER A 214 -11.29 10.17 -9.82
N ASP A 215 -10.54 9.78 -10.84
CA ASP A 215 -10.55 8.38 -11.28
C ASP A 215 -9.88 7.51 -10.23
N VAL A 216 -10.37 6.29 -10.09
CA VAL A 216 -9.75 5.17 -9.37
C VAL A 216 -9.65 4.05 -10.38
N MET A 217 -8.44 3.79 -10.87
CA MET A 217 -8.22 2.85 -11.98
C MET A 217 -7.90 1.44 -11.50
N ILE A 218 -7.42 1.29 -10.25
CA ILE A 218 -7.23 0.00 -9.58
C ILE A 218 -8.26 -0.12 -8.45
N SER A 219 -9.20 -1.06 -8.62
CA SER A 219 -10.31 -1.25 -7.68
C SER A 219 -10.02 -2.26 -6.58
N HIS A 220 -8.99 -3.09 -6.75
CA HIS A 220 -8.61 -4.14 -5.82
C HIS A 220 -7.19 -4.60 -6.11
N VAL A 221 -6.49 -5.06 -5.08
CA VAL A 221 -5.14 -5.64 -5.20
C VAL A 221 -5.03 -6.93 -4.39
N GLY A 222 -4.11 -7.81 -4.79
CA GLY A 222 -3.78 -9.05 -4.13
C GLY A 222 -2.38 -9.52 -4.52
N PHE A 223 -1.88 -10.55 -3.84
CA PHE A 223 -0.69 -11.26 -4.28
C PHE A 223 -1.06 -12.41 -5.21
N LEU A 224 -0.38 -12.52 -6.34
CA LEU A 224 -0.34 -13.77 -7.11
C LEU A 224 0.83 -14.59 -6.59
N VAL A 225 0.54 -15.82 -6.19
CA VAL A 225 1.56 -16.78 -5.75
C VAL A 225 1.55 -17.97 -6.69
N LYS A 226 2.69 -18.17 -7.36
CA LYS A 226 2.87 -19.30 -8.28
C LYS A 226 3.37 -20.51 -7.52
N ILE A 227 2.65 -21.62 -7.60
CA ILE A 227 2.96 -22.89 -6.99
C ILE A 227 2.93 -23.95 -8.08
N ASP A 228 4.10 -24.42 -8.52
CA ASP A 228 4.25 -25.30 -9.68
C ASP A 228 3.57 -24.69 -10.93
N ASP A 229 2.57 -25.37 -11.49
CA ASP A 229 1.79 -24.91 -12.64
C ASP A 229 0.52 -24.14 -12.27
N ASN A 230 0.25 -23.95 -10.98
CA ASN A 230 -0.92 -23.24 -10.47
C ASN A 230 -0.56 -21.81 -10.05
N VAL A 231 -1.56 -20.93 -10.11
CA VAL A 231 -1.45 -19.56 -9.60
C VAL A 231 -2.63 -19.29 -8.69
N ASP A 232 -2.33 -18.97 -7.44
CA ASP A 232 -3.34 -18.53 -6.48
C ASP A 232 -3.31 -17.01 -6.33
N ILE A 233 -4.47 -16.44 -6.00
CA ILE A 233 -4.57 -15.08 -5.49
C ILE A 233 -4.80 -15.13 -3.98
N ILE A 234 -3.97 -14.39 -3.23
CA ILE A 234 -4.18 -14.16 -1.79
C ILE A 234 -4.50 -12.68 -1.60
N HIS A 235 -5.69 -12.40 -1.08
CA HIS A 235 -6.16 -11.03 -0.96
C HIS A 235 -7.11 -10.83 0.21
N ALA A 236 -7.16 -9.60 0.75
CA ALA A 236 -8.17 -9.22 1.72
C ALA A 236 -9.50 -9.00 0.99
N SER A 237 -10.40 -9.97 1.12
CA SER A 237 -11.68 -10.00 0.41
C SER A 237 -12.79 -9.35 1.23
N SER A 238 -13.34 -8.22 0.76
CA SER A 238 -14.51 -7.62 1.39
C SER A 238 -15.76 -8.51 1.30
N GLY A 239 -15.85 -9.35 0.25
CA GLY A 239 -16.95 -10.29 0.07
C GLY A 239 -16.89 -11.47 1.03
N ALA A 240 -15.70 -12.00 1.32
CA ALA A 240 -15.49 -13.07 2.28
C ALA A 240 -15.41 -12.55 3.72
N GLY A 241 -15.08 -11.27 3.92
CA GLY A 241 -14.90 -10.66 5.24
C GLY A 241 -13.54 -10.94 5.88
N HIS A 242 -12.60 -11.55 5.17
CA HIS A 242 -11.25 -11.87 5.65
C HIS A 242 -10.27 -12.05 4.48
N ILE A 243 -8.99 -12.26 4.78
CA ILE A 243 -7.98 -12.64 3.80
C ILE A 243 -8.21 -14.08 3.37
N ILE A 244 -8.34 -14.29 2.06
CA ILE A 244 -8.53 -15.62 1.47
C ILE A 244 -7.47 -15.95 0.44
N ARG A 245 -7.27 -17.23 0.24
CA ARG A 245 -6.53 -17.84 -0.86
C ARG A 245 -7.53 -18.56 -1.76
N GLN A 246 -7.43 -18.35 -3.05
CA GLN A 246 -8.24 -19.08 -4.04
C GLN A 246 -7.49 -19.18 -5.38
N ASP A 247 -7.91 -20.09 -6.24
CA ASP A 247 -7.39 -20.16 -7.60
C ASP A 247 -7.60 -18.83 -8.33
N PHE A 248 -6.53 -18.32 -8.95
CA PHE A 248 -6.56 -17.02 -9.61
C PHE A 248 -7.48 -17.01 -10.84
N PHE A 249 -7.49 -18.08 -11.62
CA PHE A 249 -8.29 -18.14 -12.84
C PHE A 249 -9.78 -18.33 -12.54
N GLU A 250 -10.12 -19.04 -11.47
CA GLU A 250 -11.49 -19.08 -10.94
C GLU A 250 -11.91 -17.68 -10.48
N TYR A 251 -11.07 -16.97 -9.71
CA TYR A 251 -11.34 -15.59 -9.32
C TYR A 251 -11.61 -14.67 -10.54
N ILE A 252 -10.81 -14.80 -11.61
CA ILE A 252 -11.03 -14.04 -12.84
C ILE A 252 -12.37 -14.38 -13.47
N ASN A 253 -12.72 -15.65 -13.57
CA ASN A 253 -13.96 -16.11 -14.19
C ASN A 253 -15.20 -15.66 -13.40
N ASP A 254 -15.15 -15.79 -12.08
CA ASP A 254 -16.32 -15.62 -11.22
C ASP A 254 -16.51 -14.18 -10.74
N THR A 255 -15.42 -13.41 -10.65
CA THR A 255 -15.44 -12.08 -10.04
C THR A 255 -15.12 -10.95 -11.03
N VAL A 256 -14.13 -11.14 -11.91
CA VAL A 256 -13.69 -10.06 -12.80
C VAL A 256 -14.47 -10.04 -14.11
N LYS A 257 -14.60 -11.18 -14.79
CA LYS A 257 -15.30 -11.27 -16.08
C LYS A 257 -16.77 -10.84 -16.05
N PRO A 258 -17.58 -11.20 -15.03
CA PRO A 258 -18.98 -10.79 -14.99
C PRO A 258 -19.18 -9.30 -14.70
N SER A 259 -18.17 -8.62 -14.16
CA SER A 259 -18.26 -7.20 -13.83
C SER A 259 -18.36 -6.32 -15.07
N LYS A 260 -19.22 -5.30 -15.00
CA LYS A 260 -19.36 -4.29 -16.07
C LYS A 260 -18.26 -3.22 -16.01
N THR A 261 -17.66 -3.00 -14.84
CA THR A 261 -16.66 -1.94 -14.62
C THR A 261 -15.24 -2.48 -14.52
N ARG A 262 -15.02 -3.73 -14.11
CA ARG A 262 -13.71 -4.37 -14.13
C ARG A 262 -13.37 -4.79 -15.55
N VAL A 263 -12.27 -4.26 -16.09
CA VAL A 263 -11.90 -4.43 -17.49
C VAL A 263 -10.74 -5.39 -17.71
N GLY A 264 -9.92 -5.61 -16.70
CA GLY A 264 -8.76 -6.49 -16.79
C GLY A 264 -7.89 -6.46 -15.54
N ILE A 265 -6.64 -6.82 -15.74
CA ILE A 265 -5.63 -6.88 -14.67
C ILE A 265 -4.35 -6.18 -15.07
N LYS A 266 -3.64 -5.70 -14.06
CA LYS A 266 -2.27 -5.21 -14.15
C LYS A 266 -1.40 -6.02 -13.19
N ILE A 267 -0.16 -6.32 -13.57
CA ILE A 267 0.75 -7.16 -12.78
C ILE A 267 2.04 -6.40 -12.52
N TRP A 268 2.50 -6.46 -11.29
CA TRP A 268 3.77 -5.88 -10.87
C TRP A 268 4.64 -6.92 -10.18
N ASP A 269 5.92 -6.91 -10.52
CA ASP A 269 6.96 -7.54 -9.74
C ASP A 269 7.32 -6.64 -8.54
N ILE A 270 7.71 -7.25 -7.42
CA ILE A 270 8.01 -6.54 -6.17
C ILE A 270 9.51 -6.31 -6.10
N LYS A 271 9.93 -5.03 -6.12
CA LYS A 271 11.34 -4.65 -6.01
C LYS A 271 11.94 -5.13 -4.70
N THR A 272 13.15 -5.69 -4.77
CA THR A 272 13.88 -5.99 -3.55
C THR A 272 14.35 -4.68 -2.88
N PRO A 273 14.57 -4.66 -1.55
CA PRO A 273 15.11 -3.47 -0.88
C PRO A 273 16.46 -2.99 -1.46
N LYS A 274 17.24 -3.90 -2.08
CA LYS A 274 18.51 -3.58 -2.76
C LYS A 274 18.32 -2.89 -4.10
N ASP A 275 17.21 -3.11 -4.77
CA ASP A 275 16.90 -2.49 -6.08
C ASP A 275 16.40 -1.04 -5.94
N LYS A 276 16.22 -0.57 -4.69
CA LYS A 276 15.80 0.79 -4.37
C LYS A 276 16.98 1.76 -4.14
N GLN A 277 18.22 1.26 -4.16
CA GLN A 277 19.46 2.04 -4.04
C GLN A 277 20.02 2.39 -5.43
#